data_4f9af4dded222d81f41835b19fc37ac8
#
_entry.id   4f9af4dded222d81f41835b19fc37ac8
#
_cell.length_a   1.000
_cell.length_b   1.000
_cell.length_c   1.000
_cell.angle_alpha   90.00
_cell.angle_beta   90.00
_cell.angle_gamma   90.00
#
_symmetry.space_group_name_H-M   'P 1'
#
loop_
_entity.id
_entity.type
_entity.pdbx_description
1 polymer ?
#
loop_
_entity_poly.entity_id
_entity_poly.type
_entity_poly.pdbx_seq_one_letter_code
_entity_poly.pdbx_strand_id
1 'polypeptide(L)' 'MESQHRLAMMHRFGLGTETDYKKAVEWLFKAANRGFLESQYHLGIMYENGWGVKKNLEVANYWLEKAKETK' A
#
# COMPACT_ATOMS: atom_id res chain seq x y z
N MET A 1 -10.66 7.67 9.27
CA MET A 1 -10.81 6.34 9.71
C MET A 1 -11.93 5.63 9.08
N GLU A 2 -13.08 6.21 9.08
CA GLU A 2 -14.19 5.52 8.49
C GLU A 2 -14.04 5.34 7.02
N SER A 3 -13.44 6.30 6.36
CA SER A 3 -13.26 6.13 4.94
C SER A 3 -12.32 4.98 4.65
N GLN A 4 -11.32 4.79 5.49
CA GLN A 4 -10.44 3.66 5.28
C GLN A 4 -11.19 2.35 5.49
N HIS A 5 -12.05 2.35 6.48
CA HIS A 5 -12.82 1.18 6.75
C HIS A 5 -13.68 0.82 5.55
N ARG A 6 -14.29 1.81 4.95
CA ARG A 6 -15.10 1.59 3.78
C ARG A 6 -14.33 1.01 2.64
N LEU A 7 -13.17 1.57 2.39
CA LEU A 7 -12.33 1.07 1.32
C LEU A 7 -11.97 -0.38 1.54
N ALA A 8 -11.64 -0.71 2.78
CA ALA A 8 -11.29 -2.07 3.07
C ALA A 8 -12.47 -3.00 2.80
N MET A 9 -13.65 -2.56 3.15
CA MET A 9 -14.81 -3.40 2.92
C MET A 9 -15.07 -3.60 1.44
N MET A 10 -14.91 -2.57 0.67
CA MET A 10 -15.13 -2.69 -0.75
C MET A 10 -14.16 -3.67 -1.36
N HIS A 11 -12.94 -3.62 -0.92
CA HIS A 11 -11.95 -4.55 -1.43
C HIS A 11 -12.28 -5.97 -1.03
N ARG A 12 -12.81 -6.13 0.17
CA ARG A 12 -13.13 -7.46 0.63
C ARG A 12 -14.18 -8.11 -0.21
N PHE A 13 -15.08 -7.35 -0.74
CA PHE A 13 -16.12 -7.92 -1.58
C PHE A 13 -15.55 -8.39 -2.91
N GLY A 14 -14.30 -8.15 -3.11
CA GLY A 14 -13.63 -8.79 -4.20
C GLY A 14 -13.93 -8.29 -5.55
N LEU A 15 -14.33 -7.10 -5.61
CA LEU A 15 -14.65 -6.56 -6.89
C LEU A 15 -13.39 -6.14 -7.59
N GLY A 16 -13.04 -6.81 -8.60
CA GLY A 16 -11.90 -6.44 -9.36
C GLY A 16 -10.59 -6.78 -8.73
N THR A 17 -10.58 -6.91 -7.57
CA THR A 17 -9.60 -7.52 -6.77
C THR A 17 -8.17 -7.40 -7.18
N GLU A 18 -7.58 -8.45 -7.73
CA GLU A 18 -6.14 -8.48 -7.96
C GLU A 18 -5.69 -7.39 -8.89
N THR A 19 -6.43 -7.17 -9.92
CA THR A 19 -6.08 -6.16 -10.88
C THR A 19 -6.01 -4.80 -10.22
N ASP A 20 -6.95 -4.53 -9.36
CA ASP A 20 -6.98 -3.25 -8.68
C ASP A 20 -5.78 -3.10 -7.77
N TYR A 21 -5.42 -4.16 -7.08
CA TYR A 21 -4.27 -4.08 -6.20
C TYR A 21 -3.01 -3.79 -6.98
N LYS A 22 -2.86 -4.40 -8.13
CA LYS A 22 -1.66 -4.16 -8.92
C LYS A 22 -1.57 -2.71 -9.33
N LYS A 23 -2.67 -2.15 -9.78
CA LYS A 23 -2.67 -0.75 -10.17
C LYS A 23 -2.41 0.14 -8.98
N ALA A 24 -3.00 -0.20 -7.85
CA ALA A 24 -2.79 0.59 -6.65
C ALA A 24 -1.32 0.60 -6.27
N VAL A 25 -0.67 -0.54 -6.38
CA VAL A 25 0.74 -0.61 -6.06
C VAL A 25 1.54 0.30 -6.97
N GLU A 26 1.23 0.28 -8.25
CA GLU A 26 1.94 1.14 -9.19
C GLU A 26 1.80 2.60 -8.83
N TRP A 27 0.58 3.02 -8.54
CA TRP A 27 0.34 4.40 -8.16
C TRP A 27 1.06 4.74 -6.87
N LEU A 28 0.96 3.85 -5.90
CA LEU A 28 1.60 4.08 -4.63
C LEU A 28 3.10 4.16 -4.78
N PHE A 29 3.65 3.31 -5.62
CA PHE A 29 5.08 3.31 -5.84
C PHE A 29 5.54 4.65 -6.40
N LYS A 30 4.81 5.14 -7.39
CA LYS A 30 5.16 6.42 -7.98
C LYS A 30 5.04 7.52 -6.94
N ALA A 31 3.95 7.54 -6.20
CA ALA A 31 3.76 8.59 -5.21
C ALA A 31 4.78 8.48 -4.09
N ALA A 32 5.10 7.26 -3.68
CA ALA A 32 6.08 7.08 -2.63
C ALA A 32 7.44 7.61 -3.05
N ASN A 33 7.78 7.42 -4.31
CA ASN A 33 9.05 7.93 -4.81
C ASN A 33 9.07 9.45 -4.83
N ARG A 34 7.89 10.04 -4.86
CA ARG A 34 7.82 11.49 -4.83
C ARG A 34 7.89 12.04 -3.42
N GLY A 35 7.86 11.17 -2.43
CA GLY A 35 7.98 11.62 -1.06
C GLY A 35 6.68 11.67 -0.28
N PHE A 36 5.61 11.16 -0.84
CA PHE A 36 4.34 11.15 -0.12
C PHE A 36 4.38 10.10 0.98
N LEU A 37 4.30 10.56 2.21
CA LEU A 37 4.38 9.64 3.34
C LEU A 37 3.26 8.64 3.35
N GLU A 38 2.07 9.09 3.05
CA GLU A 38 0.94 8.18 3.04
C GLU A 38 1.15 7.05 2.06
N SER A 39 1.67 7.39 0.90
CA SER A 39 1.89 6.38 -0.13
C SER A 39 2.95 5.40 0.32
N GLN A 40 4.00 5.90 0.95
CA GLN A 40 5.05 5.01 1.45
C GLN A 40 4.49 4.05 2.49
N TYR A 41 3.65 4.57 3.36
CA TYR A 41 3.06 3.75 4.39
C TYR A 41 2.17 2.67 3.78
N HIS A 42 1.31 3.05 2.88
CA HIS A 42 0.42 2.09 2.25
C HIS A 42 1.20 1.06 1.44
N LEU A 43 2.22 1.51 0.75
CA LEU A 43 3.03 0.60 -0.03
C LEU A 43 3.67 -0.44 0.88
N GLY A 44 4.16 0.00 2.04
CA GLY A 44 4.73 -0.93 2.98
C GLY A 44 3.73 -1.97 3.43
N ILE A 45 2.52 -1.53 3.70
CA ILE A 45 1.50 -2.46 4.15
C ILE A 45 1.17 -3.47 3.05
N MET A 46 1.13 -3.03 1.81
CA MET A 46 0.84 -3.94 0.73
C MET A 46 1.90 -5.01 0.59
N TYR A 47 3.15 -4.62 0.75
CA TYR A 47 4.22 -5.61 0.71
C TYR A 47 4.16 -6.54 1.91
N GLU A 48 3.71 -6.01 3.03
CA GLU A 48 3.62 -6.81 4.23
C GLU A 48 2.57 -7.90 4.09
N ASN A 49 1.50 -7.58 3.41
CA ASN A 49 0.40 -8.53 3.23
C ASN A 49 0.44 -9.25 1.89
N GLY A 50 1.27 -8.79 0.99
CA GLY A 50 1.31 -9.40 -0.32
C GLY A 50 0.11 -9.03 -1.18
N TRP A 51 -0.36 -7.81 -1.05
CA TRP A 51 -1.51 -7.37 -1.83
C TRP A 51 -1.04 -6.73 -3.12
N GLY A 52 -1.27 -7.42 -4.22
CA GLY A 52 -0.85 -6.90 -5.50
C GLY A 52 0.62 -7.06 -5.77
N VAL A 53 1.37 -7.50 -4.79
CA VAL A 53 2.79 -7.73 -4.93
C VAL A 53 3.14 -8.98 -4.14
N LYS A 54 4.30 -9.50 -4.39
CA LYS A 54 4.76 -10.64 -3.63
C LYS A 54 5.08 -10.18 -2.21
N LYS A 55 4.60 -10.92 -1.24
CA LYS A 55 4.85 -10.59 0.14
C LYS A 55 6.35 -10.50 0.38
N ASN A 56 6.79 -9.41 0.96
CA ASN A 56 8.20 -9.21 1.23
C ASN A 56 8.34 -8.28 2.43
N LEU A 57 8.68 -8.87 3.55
CA LEU A 57 8.75 -8.10 4.78
C LEU A 57 9.89 -7.09 4.77
N GLU A 58 10.96 -7.43 4.09
CA GLU A 58 12.09 -6.51 4.02
C GLU A 58 11.70 -5.24 3.31
N VAL A 59 11.05 -5.39 2.17
CA VAL A 59 10.60 -4.22 1.44
C VAL A 59 9.56 -3.47 2.21
N ALA A 60 8.67 -4.21 2.86
CA ALA A 60 7.64 -3.57 3.66
C ALA A 60 8.27 -2.71 4.74
N ASN A 61 9.25 -3.24 5.43
CA ASN A 61 9.93 -2.49 6.47
C ASN A 61 10.62 -1.26 5.90
N TYR A 62 11.22 -1.42 4.74
CA TYR A 62 11.89 -0.31 4.11
C TYR A 62 10.94 0.87 3.93
N TRP A 63 9.78 0.60 3.35
CA TRP A 63 8.83 1.67 3.12
C TRP A 63 8.20 2.20 4.38
N LEU A 64 7.93 1.31 5.33
CA LEU A 64 7.32 1.74 6.57
C LEU A 64 8.27 2.63 7.36
N GLU A 65 9.53 2.31 7.35
CA GLU A 65 10.49 3.12 8.05
C GLU A 65 10.71 4.44 7.35
N LYS A 66 10.69 4.43 6.03
CA LYS A 66 10.81 5.67 5.31
C LYS A 66 9.66 6.60 5.67
N ALA A 67 8.48 6.06 5.77
CA ALA A 67 7.32 6.86 6.12
C ALA A 67 7.45 7.45 7.50
N LYS A 68 8.10 6.74 8.39
CA LYS A 68 8.31 7.26 9.72
C LYS A 68 9.36 8.34 9.76
N GLU A 69 10.43 8.12 9.04
CA GLU A 69 11.56 9.00 9.08
C GLU A 69 11.23 10.38 8.63
N THR A 70 10.50 10.45 7.59
CA THR A 70 10.21 11.74 7.03
C THR A 70 9.23 12.43 7.91
N LYS A 71 9.46 13.57 8.27
CA LYS A 71 8.50 14.19 9.08
C LYS A 71 8.27 15.57 8.77
#